data_a68ed7adcb707cb256deda31b9dc2046
#
_entry.id   a68ed7adcb707cb256deda31b9dc2046
#
_cell.length_a   1.000
_cell.length_b   1.000
_cell.length_c   1.000
_cell.angle_alpha   90.00
_cell.angle_beta   90.00
_cell.angle_gamma   90.00
#
_symmetry.space_group_name_H-M   'P 1'
#
loop_
_entity.id
_entity.type
_entity.pdbx_description
1 polymer ?
#
loop_
_entity_poly.entity_id
_entity_poly.type
_entity_poly.pdbx_seq_one_letter_code
_entity_poly.pdbx_strand_id
1 'polypeptide(L)'
;YEINIGDWSSDVCSPISFLLDEFKEQAASFVATEDGSVGTKGNVIDAIKENALEADVIYACGPMPMLRALKAYAAEHDMDCFISMEERMACGIGACLACVCKTKDKDAHSNVNNKRICKEGPVFDAKEVEL
;
A
#
# COMPACT_ATOMS: atom_id res chain seq x y z
N TYR A 1 -17.01 -0.50 -1.44
CA TYR A 1 -16.43 -1.84 -1.25
C TYR A 1 -14.97 -1.66 -0.82
N GLU A 2 -14.61 -2.19 0.34
CA GLU A 2 -13.20 -2.30 0.76
C GLU A 2 -12.61 -3.58 0.18
N ILE A 3 -11.54 -3.44 -0.57
CA ILE A 3 -10.79 -4.56 -1.12
C ILE A 3 -9.46 -4.62 -0.38
N ASN A 4 -9.29 -5.66 0.44
CA ASN A 4 -8.00 -5.95 1.07
C ASN A 4 -7.19 -6.86 0.15
N ILE A 5 -6.14 -6.32 -0.44
CA ILE A 5 -5.22 -7.06 -1.29
C ILE A 5 -3.86 -7.07 -0.61
N GLY A 6 -3.36 -8.25 -0.28
CA GLY A 6 -2.01 -8.44 0.22
C GLY A 6 -1.13 -9.09 -0.84
N ASP A 7 -0.02 -8.44 -1.18
CA ASP A 7 1.07 -9.04 -1.93
C ASP A 7 2.25 -9.25 -0.97
N TRP A 8 2.61 -10.49 -0.77
CA TRP A 8 3.76 -10.90 0.02
C TRP A 8 4.77 -11.56 -0.91
N SER A 9 5.37 -10.77 -1.79
CA SER A 9 6.50 -11.22 -2.57
C SER A 9 7.78 -11.18 -1.72
N SER A 10 8.01 -12.18 -0.93
CA SER A 10 9.34 -12.50 -0.43
C SER A 10 9.47 -14.01 -0.29
N ASP A 11 10.63 -14.52 -0.61
CA ASP A 11 11.09 -15.91 -0.66
C ASP A 11 10.82 -16.81 0.57
N VAL A 12 9.78 -16.51 1.32
CA VAL A 12 9.31 -17.31 2.42
C VAL A 12 8.06 -18.02 1.97
N CYS A 13 8.24 -19.21 1.43
CA CYS A 13 7.20 -20.23 1.31
C CYS A 13 6.70 -20.61 2.71
N SER A 14 5.98 -19.73 3.36
CA SER A 14 5.26 -20.02 4.56
C SER A 14 3.83 -19.54 4.41
N PRO A 15 2.86 -20.23 4.94
CA PRO A 15 1.49 -20.19 4.44
C PRO A 15 0.95 -18.76 4.43
N ILE A 16 0.87 -18.19 3.25
CA ILE A 16 0.15 -16.97 2.89
C ILE A 16 -1.33 -17.04 3.33
N SER A 17 -1.77 -18.21 3.71
CA SER A 17 -3.12 -18.51 4.19
C SER A 17 -3.35 -18.17 5.68
N PHE A 18 -2.41 -17.52 6.35
CA PHE A 18 -2.64 -17.03 7.71
C PHE A 18 -3.78 -16.01 7.69
N LEU A 19 -4.86 -16.32 8.41
CA LEU A 19 -6.09 -15.52 8.50
C LEU A 19 -6.92 -15.38 7.21
N LEU A 20 -6.56 -16.04 6.10
CA LEU A 20 -7.30 -15.89 4.84
C LEU A 20 -8.79 -16.30 4.98
N ASP A 21 -9.06 -17.35 5.73
CA ASP A 21 -10.44 -17.81 5.95
C ASP A 21 -11.23 -16.81 6.80
N GLU A 22 -10.60 -16.20 7.80
CA GLU A 22 -11.22 -15.15 8.61
C GLU A 22 -11.49 -13.87 7.78
N PHE A 23 -10.59 -13.50 6.87
CA PHE A 23 -10.82 -12.38 5.95
C PHE A 23 -11.97 -12.65 4.98
N LYS A 24 -12.10 -13.87 4.45
CA LYS A 24 -13.19 -14.26 3.57
C LYS A 24 -14.58 -14.21 4.24
N GLU A 25 -14.62 -14.40 5.55
CA GLU A 25 -15.87 -14.26 6.32
C GLU A 25 -16.31 -12.81 6.48
N GLN A 26 -15.37 -11.87 6.46
CA GLN A 26 -15.63 -10.45 6.70
C GLN A 26 -15.79 -9.63 5.40
N ALA A 27 -15.07 -10.02 4.35
CA ALA A 27 -15.07 -9.29 3.09
C ALA A 27 -14.72 -10.18 1.90
N ALA A 28 -15.01 -9.69 0.68
CA ALA A 28 -14.54 -10.33 -0.54
C ALA A 28 -13.02 -10.25 -0.59
N SER A 29 -12.36 -11.41 -0.51
CA SER A 29 -10.89 -11.51 -0.43
C SER A 29 -10.34 -12.21 -1.67
N PHE A 30 -9.40 -11.57 -2.32
CA PHE A 30 -8.71 -12.06 -3.51
C PHE A 30 -7.21 -12.20 -3.21
N VAL A 31 -6.59 -13.24 -3.73
CA VAL A 31 -5.18 -13.53 -3.54
C VAL A 31 -4.49 -13.51 -4.89
N ALA A 32 -3.32 -12.91 -4.96
CA ALA A 32 -2.42 -13.01 -6.10
C ALA A 32 -1.07 -13.60 -5.66
N THR A 33 -0.52 -14.48 -6.47
CA THR A 33 0.82 -15.04 -6.27
C THR A 33 1.60 -15.00 -7.59
N GLU A 34 2.89 -14.71 -7.54
CA GLU A 34 3.72 -14.61 -8.75
C GLU A 34 3.73 -15.90 -9.58
N ASP A 35 3.72 -17.05 -8.92
CA ASP A 35 3.72 -18.38 -9.56
C ASP A 35 2.31 -18.89 -9.92
N GLY A 36 1.27 -18.26 -9.36
CA GLY A 36 -0.13 -18.70 -9.52
C GLY A 36 -0.47 -19.94 -8.70
N SER A 37 0.27 -20.23 -7.65
CA SER A 37 0.02 -21.37 -6.75
C SER A 37 -1.29 -21.22 -5.97
N VAL A 38 -1.66 -19.98 -5.67
CA VAL A 38 -2.94 -19.65 -5.01
C VAL A 38 -3.50 -18.37 -5.63
N GLY A 39 -4.78 -18.38 -6.01
CA GLY A 39 -5.48 -17.22 -6.55
C GLY A 39 -5.03 -16.82 -7.96
N THR A 40 -5.03 -15.53 -8.23
CA THR A 40 -4.61 -14.96 -9.51
C THR A 40 -3.09 -15.06 -9.68
N LYS A 41 -2.64 -15.48 -10.87
CA LYS A 41 -1.21 -15.47 -11.20
C LYS A 41 -0.77 -14.06 -11.58
N GLY A 42 0.19 -13.51 -10.85
CA GLY A 42 0.75 -12.19 -11.12
C GLY A 42 0.76 -11.31 -9.88
N ASN A 43 0.65 -10.01 -10.11
CA ASN A 43 0.65 -9.01 -9.05
C ASN A 43 -0.77 -8.55 -8.67
N VAL A 44 -0.85 -7.64 -7.73
CA VAL A 44 -2.12 -7.08 -7.23
C VAL A 44 -2.98 -6.41 -8.32
N ILE A 45 -2.36 -5.74 -9.29
CA ILE A 45 -3.07 -5.10 -10.41
C ILE A 45 -3.70 -6.16 -11.32
N ASP A 46 -3.01 -7.30 -11.52
CA ASP A 46 -3.53 -8.41 -12.31
C ASP A 46 -4.76 -9.02 -11.64
N ALA A 47 -4.74 -9.15 -10.30
CA ALA A 47 -5.89 -9.61 -9.53
C ALA A 47 -7.08 -8.64 -9.62
N ILE A 48 -6.84 -7.33 -9.55
CA ILE A 48 -7.89 -6.32 -9.71
C ILE A 48 -8.55 -6.44 -11.09
N LYS A 49 -7.74 -6.54 -12.15
CA LYS A 49 -8.22 -6.62 -13.54
C LYS A 49 -8.95 -7.93 -13.83
N GLU A 50 -8.38 -9.06 -13.40
CA GLU A 50 -8.94 -10.40 -13.64
C GLU A 50 -10.31 -10.56 -12.97
N ASN A 51 -10.45 -10.03 -11.77
CA ASN A 51 -11.71 -10.11 -11.02
C ASN A 51 -12.65 -8.92 -11.29
N ALA A 52 -12.30 -8.02 -12.22
CA ALA A 52 -13.07 -6.84 -12.57
C ALA A 52 -13.53 -6.04 -11.32
N LEU A 53 -12.59 -5.80 -10.41
CA LEU A 53 -12.91 -5.16 -9.15
C LEU A 53 -13.09 -3.66 -9.36
N GLU A 54 -14.24 -3.15 -8.95
CA GLU A 54 -14.56 -1.72 -8.98
C GLU A 54 -14.50 -1.16 -7.56
N ALA A 55 -13.81 -0.05 -7.38
CA ALA A 55 -13.69 0.65 -6.11
C ALA A 55 -13.56 2.15 -6.32
N ASP A 56 -14.06 2.93 -5.38
CA ASP A 56 -13.90 4.39 -5.37
C ASP A 56 -12.61 4.79 -4.64
N VAL A 57 -12.14 3.96 -3.70
CA VAL A 57 -11.01 4.24 -2.82
C VAL A 57 -10.12 3.00 -2.70
N ILE A 58 -8.81 3.22 -2.77
CA ILE A 58 -7.80 2.20 -2.53
C ILE A 58 -7.04 2.51 -1.24
N TYR A 59 -6.96 1.54 -0.33
CA TYR A 59 -6.04 1.55 0.80
C TYR A 59 -4.95 0.51 0.55
N ALA A 60 -3.69 0.95 0.49
CA ALA A 60 -2.57 0.09 0.14
C ALA A 60 -1.50 0.06 1.23
N CYS A 61 -1.03 -1.14 1.54
CA CYS A 61 0.11 -1.37 2.42
C CYS A 61 0.96 -2.50 1.82
N GLY A 62 2.25 -2.29 1.66
CA GLY A 62 3.16 -3.30 1.11
C GLY A 62 4.42 -2.72 0.48
N PRO A 63 5.13 -3.51 -0.34
CA PRO A 63 6.39 -3.09 -0.95
C PRO A 63 6.26 -1.85 -1.85
N MET A 64 7.31 -1.02 -1.89
CA MET A 64 7.33 0.21 -2.70
C MET A 64 6.96 0.03 -4.18
N PRO A 65 7.40 -1.04 -4.88
CA PRO A 65 6.96 -1.27 -6.27
C PRO A 65 5.46 -1.44 -6.41
N MET A 66 4.82 -2.15 -5.47
CA MET A 66 3.36 -2.33 -5.44
C MET A 66 2.65 -1.00 -5.19
N LEU A 67 3.11 -0.21 -4.21
CA LEU A 67 2.52 1.10 -3.91
C LEU A 67 2.61 2.06 -5.10
N ARG A 68 3.73 2.05 -5.85
CA ARG A 68 3.89 2.81 -7.10
C ARG A 68 2.89 2.38 -8.18
N ALA A 69 2.72 1.07 -8.35
CA ALA A 69 1.79 0.52 -9.32
C ALA A 69 0.35 0.87 -8.99
N LEU A 70 -0.06 0.72 -7.72
CA LEU A 70 -1.40 1.08 -7.26
C LEU A 70 -1.67 2.59 -7.36
N LYS A 71 -0.69 3.43 -7.05
CA LYS A 71 -0.79 4.88 -7.24
C LYS A 71 -1.03 5.26 -8.71
N ALA A 72 -0.29 4.64 -9.63
CA ALA A 72 -0.47 4.88 -11.07
C ALA A 72 -1.85 4.39 -11.52
N TYR A 73 -2.25 3.19 -11.11
CA TYR A 73 -3.56 2.62 -11.41
C TYR A 73 -4.71 3.50 -10.91
N ALA A 74 -4.63 3.98 -9.67
CA ALA A 74 -5.64 4.88 -9.11
C ALA A 74 -5.74 6.19 -9.87
N ALA A 75 -4.60 6.74 -10.32
CA ALA A 75 -4.58 7.97 -11.11
C ALA A 75 -5.20 7.79 -12.51
N GLU A 76 -5.03 6.62 -13.13
CA GLU A 76 -5.64 6.28 -14.43
C GLU A 76 -7.16 6.12 -14.34
N HIS A 77 -7.66 5.67 -13.19
CA HIS A 77 -9.08 5.37 -12.99
C HIS A 77 -9.82 6.44 -12.16
N ASP A 78 -9.17 7.56 -11.85
CA ASP A 78 -9.71 8.68 -11.06
C ASP A 78 -10.22 8.23 -9.67
N MET A 79 -9.48 7.32 -9.03
CA MET A 79 -9.77 6.80 -7.70
C MET A 79 -8.92 7.50 -6.64
N ASP A 80 -9.47 7.63 -5.42
CA ASP A 80 -8.68 8.04 -4.27
C ASP A 80 -7.79 6.87 -3.79
N CYS A 81 -6.55 7.18 -3.45
CA CYS A 81 -5.58 6.17 -3.02
C CYS A 81 -4.84 6.63 -1.77
N PHE A 82 -4.94 5.85 -0.71
CA PHE A 82 -4.23 6.05 0.54
C PHE A 82 -3.21 4.93 0.71
N ILE A 83 -1.98 5.32 1.01
CA ILE A 83 -0.86 4.39 1.14
C ILE A 83 -0.29 4.42 2.56
N SER A 84 -0.10 3.25 3.13
CA SER A 84 0.63 3.08 4.38
C SER A 84 2.10 2.89 4.06
N MET A 85 2.93 3.79 4.55
CA MET A 85 4.37 3.76 4.35
C MET A 85 5.08 3.21 5.57
N GLU A 86 6.10 2.39 5.30
CA GLU A 86 6.95 1.81 6.33
C GLU A 86 8.38 2.28 6.16
N GLU A 87 8.97 2.74 7.25
CA GLU A 87 10.38 3.13 7.32
C GLU A 87 10.98 2.76 8.69
N ARG A 88 12.28 2.66 8.75
CA ARG A 88 12.99 2.42 10.00
C ARG A 88 12.83 3.62 10.92
N MET A 89 12.19 3.40 12.05
CA MET A 89 11.96 4.42 13.06
C MET A 89 12.99 4.31 14.18
N ALA A 90 13.75 5.40 14.41
CA ALA A 90 14.68 5.45 15.54
C ALA A 90 14.02 6.05 16.78
N CYS A 91 13.46 7.26 16.71
CA CYS A 91 12.88 7.94 17.88
C CYS A 91 11.38 7.73 18.06
N GLY A 92 10.62 7.49 16.99
CA GLY A 92 9.16 7.38 17.01
C GLY A 92 8.38 8.67 17.34
N ILE A 93 9.06 9.77 17.60
CA ILE A 93 8.46 11.06 18.03
C ILE A 93 8.70 12.20 17.04
N GLY A 94 9.30 11.92 15.89
CA GLY A 94 9.56 12.91 14.83
C GLY A 94 10.78 13.80 15.04
N ALA A 95 11.67 13.50 16.00
CA ALA A 95 12.82 14.34 16.30
C ALA A 95 14.08 14.01 15.48
N CYS A 96 14.31 12.73 15.12
CA CYS A 96 15.56 12.29 14.49
C CYS A 96 15.57 12.34 12.96
N LEU A 97 14.44 12.55 12.33
CA LEU A 97 14.26 12.59 10.86
C LEU A 97 14.69 11.31 10.12
N ALA A 98 14.78 10.17 10.81
CA ALA A 98 15.18 8.89 10.20
C ALA A 98 14.10 8.30 9.28
N CYS A 99 12.80 8.53 9.59
CA CYS A 99 11.66 7.96 8.89
C CYS A 99 10.94 9.01 8.00
N VAL A 100 11.68 9.84 7.27
CA VAL A 100 11.08 10.85 6.39
C VAL A 100 10.73 10.28 5.02
N CYS A 101 9.57 10.63 4.49
CA CYS A 101 9.20 10.43 3.11
C CYS A 101 9.14 11.77 2.37
N LYS A 102 9.41 11.74 1.06
CA LYS A 102 9.30 12.94 0.22
C LYS A 102 7.85 13.25 -0.09
N THR A 103 7.53 14.54 -0.12
CA THR A 103 6.21 15.05 -0.45
C THR A 103 6.28 16.10 -1.55
N LYS A 104 5.20 16.31 -2.28
CA LYS A 104 5.11 17.37 -3.30
C LYS A 104 5.09 18.75 -2.66
N ASP A 105 4.37 18.88 -1.57
CA ASP A 105 4.19 20.14 -0.88
C ASP A 105 5.21 20.33 0.23
N LYS A 106 5.58 21.59 0.48
CA LYS A 106 6.44 21.95 1.60
C LYS A 106 5.70 21.84 2.92
N ASP A 107 6.33 21.20 3.89
CA ASP A 107 5.87 21.24 5.27
C ASP A 107 5.91 22.67 5.80
N ALA A 108 4.80 23.15 6.35
CA ALA A 108 4.65 24.50 6.89
C ALA A 108 5.60 24.78 8.07
N HIS A 109 6.12 23.75 8.73
CA HIS A 109 6.97 23.88 9.91
C HIS A 109 8.46 23.88 9.58
N SER A 110 8.91 23.00 8.70
CA SER A 110 10.32 22.79 8.35
C SER A 110 10.72 23.46 7.03
N ASN A 111 9.75 23.89 6.23
CA ASN A 111 9.93 24.47 4.90
C ASN A 111 10.67 23.52 3.93
N VAL A 112 10.57 22.21 4.15
CA VAL A 112 11.12 21.15 3.29
C VAL A 112 10.02 20.25 2.77
N ASN A 113 10.26 19.62 1.61
CA ASN A 113 9.31 18.73 0.97
C ASN A 113 9.43 17.31 1.56
N ASN A 114 9.10 17.16 2.84
CA ASN A 114 9.07 15.86 3.51
C ASN A 114 8.06 15.81 4.67
N LYS A 115 7.66 14.59 4.99
CA LYS A 115 6.83 14.27 6.17
C LYS A 115 7.48 13.13 6.94
N ARG A 116 7.27 13.10 8.24
CA ARG A 116 7.80 12.06 9.13
C ARG A 116 6.75 10.98 9.32
N ILE A 117 7.04 9.78 8.88
CA ILE A 117 6.09 8.66 8.94
C ILE A 117 5.64 8.38 10.37
N CYS A 118 6.55 8.48 11.35
CA CYS A 118 6.23 8.24 12.76
C CYS A 118 5.31 9.29 13.40
N LYS A 119 5.16 10.47 12.79
CA LYS A 119 4.39 11.58 13.38
C LYS A 119 3.20 12.01 12.51
N GLU A 120 3.42 12.22 11.22
CA GLU A 120 2.42 12.67 10.27
C GLU A 120 1.72 11.50 9.55
N GLY A 121 2.31 10.28 9.56
CA GLY A 121 1.79 9.05 8.97
C GLY A 121 1.24 8.07 10.01
N PRO A 122 1.26 6.76 9.69
CA PRO A 122 1.90 6.14 8.53
C PRO A 122 1.11 6.24 7.22
N VAL A 123 -0.17 6.61 7.25
CA VAL A 123 -1.03 6.65 6.08
C VAL A 123 -1.05 8.05 5.46
N PHE A 124 -0.83 8.12 4.16
CA PHE A 124 -0.80 9.35 3.39
C PHE A 124 -1.65 9.23 2.13
N ASP A 125 -2.21 10.35 1.65
CA ASP A 125 -2.75 10.41 0.30
C ASP A 125 -1.63 10.16 -0.71
N ALA A 126 -1.86 9.24 -1.64
CA ALA A 126 -0.88 8.92 -2.68
C ALA A 126 -0.55 10.13 -3.59
N LYS A 127 -1.43 11.12 -3.66
CA LYS A 127 -1.22 12.36 -4.42
C LYS A 127 -0.17 13.27 -3.75
N GLU A 128 -0.04 13.21 -2.42
CA GLU A 128 0.89 14.05 -1.65
C GLU A 128 2.34 13.55 -1.67
N VAL A 129 2.54 12.23 -1.64
CA VAL A 129 3.86 11.64 -1.48
C VAL A 129 4.52 11.29 -2.81
N GLU A 130 5.84 11.41 -2.85
CA GLU A 130 6.68 10.93 -3.95
C GLU A 130 7.19 9.52 -3.61
N LEU A 131 6.85 8.54 -4.45
CA LEU A 131 7.24 7.13 -4.31
C LEU A 131 8.36 6.76 -5.27
#